data_973dc844cfcdb8027b805380430895a9
#
_entry.id   973dc844cfcdb8027b805380430895a9
#
_cell.length_a   1.000
_cell.length_b   1.000
_cell.length_c   1.000
_cell.angle_alpha   90.00
_cell.angle_beta   90.00
_cell.angle_gamma   90.00
#
_symmetry.space_group_name_H-M   'P 1'
#
loop_
_entity.id
_entity.type
_entity.pdbx_description
1 polymer ?
#
loop_
_entity_poly.entity_id
_entity_poly.type
_entity_poly.pdbx_seq_one_letter_code
_entity_poly.pdbx_strand_id
1 'polypeptide(L)'
;MKNFEHYKRGYYKPPVQSTDWVNKEYIDKAPAWCSVDLRDGNQALIIPMSLDEKLEFFKELVRVGFKEIEVGFPAASETEYKFCRTLIEENLIPDDVTIQVLTQAREHIIKKTFEAIQGAKNVVVHLYNSTSYAQRTQVFKKSKEEILKIATDGAKLLNDMADQYGVNHQFEYSPESFTGTEVDYALEVCNAVIDIWKPTPERKVIINLPATVEMSLPHVYASQIEYMSKNLHDRENVVLSLHPHNDRGCGVADAELGILAGADRIEGTLFGNGERTGNVDIITLAMNMFTHGVDPKLDLSDIPHLTETYERLTRMHVYERSPYTGQLVFAAFSGSHQDAIAKGMKYRENDPDGMWTVPYLPLNPEDVGRKYDGDVIRINSQSGKGGIGFLLEQKYGFNLPPKMREDLGYTVKGVSDHQHKELSPKEVLDIFQNEYVNREDTVKLVECHFKQIDGIQAELTILVNDEKKVYHGQGNGRLDAISNAIMKHFDIKFSLVTYEEHALQVGSDSQACAYVGLEVEGVNGIVWGAGIKSDIIDASAYALISALNRSNHMNK
;
A
#
# COMPACT_ATOMS: atom_id res chain seq x y z
N MET A 1 8.07 -29.86 9.44
CA MET A 1 9.45 -29.44 9.05
C MET A 1 10.44 -30.16 9.96
N LYS A 2 11.53 -30.65 9.38
CA LYS A 2 12.66 -31.27 10.12
C LYS A 2 13.83 -30.28 10.13
N ASN A 3 14.85 -30.53 10.91
CA ASN A 3 16.12 -29.78 10.96
C ASN A 3 16.07 -28.40 11.65
N PHE A 4 14.98 -28.02 12.35
CA PHE A 4 14.95 -26.76 13.12
C PHE A 4 16.01 -26.74 14.25
N GLU A 5 16.49 -27.90 14.67
CA GLU A 5 17.51 -28.09 15.71
C GLU A 5 18.90 -27.59 15.27
N HIS A 6 19.11 -27.37 13.95
CA HIS A 6 20.36 -26.80 13.42
C HIS A 6 20.43 -25.26 13.55
N TYR A 7 19.36 -24.61 13.99
CA TYR A 7 19.26 -23.16 14.11
C TYR A 7 19.30 -22.72 15.56
N LYS A 8 20.06 -21.66 15.83
CA LYS A 8 20.15 -21.06 17.17
C LYS A 8 18.85 -20.32 17.50
N ARG A 9 18.43 -20.40 18.76
CA ARG A 9 17.24 -19.69 19.26
C ARG A 9 17.46 -18.19 19.44
N GLY A 10 18.68 -17.71 19.50
CA GLY A 10 19.01 -16.30 19.68
C GLY A 10 20.48 -16.05 19.40
N TYR A 11 20.78 -14.78 19.12
CA TYR A 11 22.12 -14.31 18.82
C TYR A 11 22.46 -13.11 19.70
N TYR A 12 23.68 -12.94 20.00
CA TYR A 12 24.42 -11.81 20.56
C TYR A 12 23.62 -10.74 21.32
N LYS A 13 23.08 -11.09 22.48
CA LYS A 13 22.52 -10.09 23.39
C LYS A 13 23.65 -9.18 23.89
N PRO A 14 23.39 -7.87 24.14
CA PRO A 14 24.37 -6.99 24.75
C PRO A 14 24.72 -7.47 26.16
N PRO A 15 25.96 -7.23 26.65
CA PRO A 15 26.40 -7.62 27.98
C PRO A 15 25.54 -7.00 29.09
N VAL A 16 25.08 -5.77 28.89
CA VAL A 16 24.18 -5.05 29.77
C VAL A 16 22.93 -4.69 28.98
N GLN A 17 21.79 -5.17 29.43
CA GLN A 17 20.49 -4.81 28.81
C GLN A 17 19.99 -3.51 29.41
N SER A 18 19.65 -2.56 28.58
CA SER A 18 18.89 -1.37 28.88
C SER A 18 17.54 -1.45 28.17
N THR A 19 16.55 -0.79 28.71
CA THR A 19 15.18 -0.81 28.19
C THR A 19 14.60 0.59 28.09
N ASP A 20 15.44 1.62 27.96
CA ASP A 20 14.96 3.01 27.89
C ASP A 20 14.16 3.26 26.63
N TRP A 21 14.50 2.58 25.53
CA TRP A 21 13.77 2.64 24.26
C TRP A 21 12.32 2.17 24.39
N VAL A 22 12.03 1.18 25.24
CA VAL A 22 10.67 0.64 25.47
C VAL A 22 9.74 1.68 26.10
N ASN A 23 10.29 2.65 26.84
CA ASN A 23 9.51 3.69 27.51
C ASN A 23 9.12 4.84 26.56
N LYS A 24 9.63 4.86 25.33
CA LYS A 24 9.26 5.84 24.32
C LYS A 24 8.07 5.32 23.51
N GLU A 25 6.97 6.06 23.49
CA GLU A 25 5.73 5.65 22.83
C GLU A 25 5.74 5.92 21.33
N TYR A 26 6.54 6.88 20.86
CA TYR A 26 6.58 7.33 19.46
C TYR A 26 7.96 7.89 19.09
N ILE A 27 8.19 8.05 17.79
CA ILE A 27 9.36 8.70 17.22
C ILE A 27 9.06 10.20 17.13
N ASP A 28 9.86 11.05 17.76
CA ASP A 28 9.62 12.50 17.84
C ASP A 28 9.91 13.25 16.56
N LYS A 29 10.88 12.76 15.79
CA LYS A 29 11.42 13.41 14.60
C LYS A 29 11.96 12.39 13.61
N ALA A 30 11.94 12.77 12.34
CA ALA A 30 12.57 11.96 11.31
C ALA A 30 14.08 11.82 11.55
N PRO A 31 14.67 10.64 11.27
CA PRO A 31 16.13 10.48 11.20
C PRO A 31 16.70 11.20 9.97
N ALA A 32 18.01 11.31 9.90
CA ALA A 32 18.66 11.57 8.62
C ALA A 32 18.46 10.36 7.69
N TRP A 33 18.06 10.62 6.46
CA TRP A 33 17.83 9.57 5.47
C TRP A 33 18.98 9.46 4.50
N CYS A 34 19.52 8.26 4.33
CA CYS A 34 20.45 7.95 3.26
C CYS A 34 19.82 6.91 2.32
N SER A 35 19.63 7.29 1.05
CA SER A 35 19.27 6.31 0.03
C SER A 35 20.48 5.49 -0.37
N VAL A 36 20.34 4.17 -0.34
CA VAL A 36 21.33 3.23 -0.90
C VAL A 36 20.81 2.54 -2.18
N ASP A 37 19.78 3.10 -2.81
CA ASP A 37 19.19 2.57 -4.04
C ASP A 37 20.20 2.42 -5.18
N LEU A 38 21.10 3.40 -5.35
CA LEU A 38 22.06 3.45 -6.44
C LEU A 38 23.32 2.60 -6.20
N ARG A 39 23.51 2.09 -4.98
CA ARG A 39 24.58 1.15 -4.64
C ARG A 39 24.02 -0.21 -4.31
N ASP A 40 23.44 -0.41 -3.12
CA ASP A 40 22.98 -1.72 -2.64
C ASP A 40 21.73 -2.20 -3.41
N GLY A 41 20.80 -1.29 -3.67
CA GLY A 41 19.64 -1.56 -4.51
C GLY A 41 20.02 -1.93 -5.93
N ASN A 42 20.90 -1.13 -6.58
CA ASN A 42 21.34 -1.39 -7.95
C ASN A 42 22.17 -2.67 -8.09
N GLN A 43 23.01 -2.96 -7.10
CA GLN A 43 23.85 -4.17 -7.05
C GLN A 43 22.98 -5.45 -7.07
N ALA A 44 21.81 -5.40 -6.47
CA ALA A 44 20.88 -6.53 -6.35
C ALA A 44 19.99 -6.76 -7.59
N LEU A 45 19.99 -5.83 -8.54
CA LEU A 45 19.18 -5.96 -9.77
C LEU A 45 19.72 -7.05 -10.70
N ILE A 46 18.83 -7.82 -11.29
CA ILE A 46 19.18 -8.81 -12.33
C ILE A 46 19.87 -8.12 -13.52
N ILE A 47 19.39 -6.92 -13.89
CA ILE A 47 19.99 -6.04 -14.88
C ILE A 47 20.28 -4.72 -14.18
N PRO A 48 21.52 -4.45 -13.76
CA PRO A 48 21.90 -3.19 -13.16
C PRO A 48 21.55 -1.99 -14.07
N MET A 49 21.26 -0.87 -13.45
CA MET A 49 20.95 0.36 -14.20
C MET A 49 22.16 0.86 -15.02
N SER A 50 21.87 1.34 -16.21
CA SER A 50 22.83 2.07 -17.04
C SER A 50 23.19 3.42 -16.41
N LEU A 51 24.21 4.10 -16.95
CA LEU A 51 24.58 5.44 -16.52
C LEU A 51 23.40 6.43 -16.57
N ASP A 52 22.67 6.45 -17.67
CA ASP A 52 21.53 7.36 -17.86
C ASP A 52 20.39 7.06 -16.88
N GLU A 53 20.10 5.79 -16.64
CA GLU A 53 19.09 5.35 -15.67
C GLU A 53 19.51 5.73 -14.22
N LYS A 54 20.79 5.57 -13.86
CA LYS A 54 21.30 6.01 -12.56
C LYS A 54 21.22 7.54 -12.39
N LEU A 55 21.50 8.31 -13.44
CA LEU A 55 21.37 9.77 -13.42
C LEU A 55 19.90 10.20 -13.25
N GLU A 56 18.98 9.54 -13.92
CA GLU A 56 17.56 9.79 -13.78
C GLU A 56 17.09 9.45 -12.35
N PHE A 57 17.48 8.29 -11.82
CA PHE A 57 17.09 7.89 -10.47
C PHE A 57 17.72 8.78 -9.39
N PHE A 58 18.95 9.25 -9.58
CA PHE A 58 19.55 10.24 -8.69
C PHE A 58 18.72 11.52 -8.59
N LYS A 59 18.26 12.05 -9.72
CA LYS A 59 17.39 13.23 -9.76
C LYS A 59 16.06 12.98 -9.05
N GLU A 60 15.52 11.79 -9.18
CA GLU A 60 14.28 11.40 -8.49
C GLU A 60 14.48 11.33 -6.97
N LEU A 61 15.59 10.76 -6.50
CA LEU A 61 15.93 10.74 -5.07
C LEU A 61 16.10 12.16 -4.50
N VAL A 62 16.72 13.06 -5.26
CA VAL A 62 16.83 14.48 -4.89
C VAL A 62 15.43 15.15 -4.85
N ARG A 63 14.55 14.85 -5.81
CA ARG A 63 13.16 15.35 -5.84
C ARG A 63 12.37 14.90 -4.62
N VAL A 64 12.51 13.63 -4.22
CA VAL A 64 11.87 13.08 -3.02
C VAL A 64 12.38 13.76 -1.74
N GLY A 65 13.58 14.35 -1.77
CA GLY A 65 14.12 15.13 -0.65
C GLY A 65 15.28 14.49 0.09
N PHE A 66 15.86 13.40 -0.42
CA PHE A 66 17.07 12.82 0.17
C PHE A 66 18.21 13.83 0.21
N LYS A 67 18.86 13.93 1.36
CA LYS A 67 20.03 14.79 1.57
C LYS A 67 21.34 14.00 1.60
N GLU A 68 21.25 12.69 1.74
CA GLU A 68 22.37 11.78 1.62
C GLU A 68 22.00 10.64 0.67
N ILE A 69 22.88 10.37 -0.31
CA ILE A 69 22.66 9.36 -1.36
C ILE A 69 23.95 8.60 -1.59
N GLU A 70 23.94 7.29 -1.33
CA GLU A 70 25.06 6.42 -1.67
C GLU A 70 25.04 6.09 -3.17
N VAL A 71 25.92 6.74 -3.91
CA VAL A 71 25.92 6.72 -5.38
C VAL A 71 26.60 5.49 -5.97
N GLY A 72 27.41 4.77 -5.18
CA GLY A 72 28.01 3.52 -5.65
C GLY A 72 29.34 3.19 -4.99
N PHE A 73 30.05 2.27 -5.65
CA PHE A 73 31.41 1.85 -5.31
C PHE A 73 32.35 2.19 -6.49
N PRO A 74 32.89 3.42 -6.55
CA PRO A 74 33.61 3.91 -7.73
C PRO A 74 34.82 3.06 -8.15
N ALA A 75 35.43 2.36 -7.20
CA ALA A 75 36.55 1.48 -7.48
C ALA A 75 36.16 0.09 -8.00
N ALA A 76 34.87 -0.27 -7.98
CA ALA A 76 34.41 -1.59 -8.38
C ALA A 76 34.30 -1.77 -9.90
N SER A 77 33.90 -0.73 -10.64
CA SER A 77 33.75 -0.78 -12.09
C SER A 77 33.89 0.58 -12.78
N GLU A 78 34.08 0.55 -14.09
CA GLU A 78 34.14 1.77 -14.91
C GLU A 78 32.81 2.54 -14.89
N THR A 79 31.68 1.84 -14.90
CA THR A 79 30.34 2.46 -14.85
C THR A 79 30.16 3.21 -13.53
N GLU A 80 30.50 2.62 -12.40
CA GLU A 80 30.41 3.23 -11.08
C GLU A 80 31.34 4.48 -10.99
N TYR A 81 32.54 4.37 -11.51
CA TYR A 81 33.48 5.48 -11.58
C TYR A 81 32.93 6.64 -12.43
N LYS A 82 32.48 6.34 -13.66
CA LYS A 82 31.92 7.33 -14.58
C LYS A 82 30.69 8.00 -13.99
N PHE A 83 29.80 7.25 -13.37
CA PHE A 83 28.60 7.81 -12.75
C PHE A 83 28.96 8.85 -11.67
N CYS A 84 29.86 8.49 -10.75
CA CYS A 84 30.34 9.43 -9.73
C CYS A 84 30.99 10.68 -10.36
N ARG A 85 31.84 10.51 -11.37
CA ARG A 85 32.47 11.63 -12.07
C ARG A 85 31.46 12.52 -12.82
N THR A 86 30.49 11.92 -13.51
CA THR A 86 29.45 12.68 -14.21
C THR A 86 28.64 13.55 -13.25
N LEU A 87 28.24 13.03 -12.09
CA LEU A 87 27.54 13.81 -11.07
C LEU A 87 28.31 15.06 -10.65
N ILE A 88 29.64 14.93 -10.52
CA ILE A 88 30.53 16.01 -10.05
C ILE A 88 30.86 16.97 -11.20
N GLU A 89 31.29 16.46 -12.36
CA GLU A 89 31.78 17.27 -13.49
C GLU A 89 30.67 18.06 -14.16
N GLU A 90 29.45 17.52 -14.21
CA GLU A 90 28.28 18.20 -14.75
C GLU A 90 27.52 19.02 -13.68
N ASN A 91 28.04 19.10 -12.45
CA ASN A 91 27.45 19.85 -11.34
C ASN A 91 25.98 19.46 -11.06
N LEU A 92 25.69 18.15 -11.04
CA LEU A 92 24.34 17.62 -10.84
C LEU A 92 23.94 17.46 -9.37
N ILE A 93 24.90 17.60 -8.44
CA ILE A 93 24.70 17.45 -7.00
C ILE A 93 24.29 18.81 -6.41
N PRO A 94 23.06 18.93 -5.85
CA PRO A 94 22.66 20.15 -5.15
C PRO A 94 23.58 20.48 -3.96
N ASP A 95 23.69 21.77 -3.61
CA ASP A 95 24.59 22.23 -2.55
C ASP A 95 24.26 21.66 -1.17
N ASP A 96 23.03 21.25 -0.95
CA ASP A 96 22.51 20.67 0.29
C ASP A 96 22.42 19.12 0.27
N VAL A 97 22.98 18.50 -0.77
CA VAL A 97 23.04 17.03 -0.92
C VAL A 97 24.48 16.55 -0.74
N THR A 98 24.64 15.51 0.05
CA THR A 98 25.89 14.81 0.27
C THR A 98 25.87 13.48 -0.50
N ILE A 99 26.86 13.23 -1.32
CA ILE A 99 27.02 11.91 -1.92
C ILE A 99 27.84 11.00 -1.00
N GLN A 100 27.48 9.73 -0.94
CA GLN A 100 28.23 8.70 -0.23
C GLN A 100 28.84 7.72 -1.22
N VAL A 101 30.07 7.29 -0.97
CA VAL A 101 30.78 6.31 -1.79
C VAL A 101 31.38 5.21 -0.93
N LEU A 102 31.17 3.96 -1.34
CA LEU A 102 31.68 2.78 -0.64
C LEU A 102 33.15 2.53 -0.98
N THR A 103 33.95 2.11 0.00
CA THR A 103 35.32 1.69 -0.20
C THR A 103 35.70 0.54 0.74
N GLN A 104 36.69 -0.26 0.34
CA GLN A 104 37.26 -1.32 1.16
C GLN A 104 38.63 -0.87 1.75
N ALA A 105 39.02 -1.47 2.86
CA ALA A 105 40.30 -1.21 3.54
C ALA A 105 41.54 -1.73 2.75
N ARG A 106 41.71 -1.24 1.51
CA ARG A 106 42.85 -1.56 0.61
C ARG A 106 43.34 -0.27 -0.06
N GLU A 107 44.63 -0.01 0.00
CA GLU A 107 45.23 1.24 -0.46
C GLU A 107 44.83 1.64 -1.89
N HIS A 108 44.96 0.73 -2.86
CA HIS A 108 44.60 1.00 -4.26
C HIS A 108 43.11 1.27 -4.46
N ILE A 109 42.22 0.65 -3.67
CA ILE A 109 40.78 0.87 -3.70
C ILE A 109 40.46 2.26 -3.14
N ILE A 110 41.00 2.59 -1.97
CA ILE A 110 40.81 3.89 -1.32
C ILE A 110 41.32 5.02 -2.23
N LYS A 111 42.51 4.86 -2.79
CA LYS A 111 43.08 5.83 -3.74
C LYS A 111 42.12 6.07 -4.92
N LYS A 112 41.63 5.02 -5.55
CA LYS A 112 40.68 5.11 -6.67
C LYS A 112 39.39 5.80 -6.27
N THR A 113 38.90 5.57 -5.04
CA THR A 113 37.74 6.24 -4.47
C THR A 113 37.98 7.75 -4.34
N PHE A 114 39.12 8.17 -3.78
CA PHE A 114 39.47 9.59 -3.66
C PHE A 114 39.66 10.28 -5.03
N GLU A 115 40.22 9.59 -6.01
CA GLU A 115 40.29 10.09 -7.40
C GLU A 115 38.88 10.33 -7.96
N ALA A 116 37.92 9.43 -7.67
CA ALA A 116 36.55 9.53 -8.19
C ALA A 116 35.75 10.69 -7.58
N ILE A 117 35.99 11.01 -6.30
CA ILE A 117 35.21 12.07 -5.59
C ILE A 117 35.86 13.45 -5.67
N GLN A 118 37.02 13.57 -6.33
CA GLN A 118 37.71 14.86 -6.40
C GLN A 118 36.86 15.96 -7.04
N GLY A 119 36.71 17.09 -6.35
CA GLY A 119 35.88 18.21 -6.76
C GLY A 119 34.45 18.17 -6.22
N ALA A 120 34.04 17.12 -5.54
CA ALA A 120 32.74 17.09 -4.86
C ALA A 120 32.74 18.03 -3.63
N LYS A 121 31.64 18.73 -3.40
CA LYS A 121 31.50 19.66 -2.27
C LYS A 121 31.32 18.95 -0.93
N ASN A 122 30.40 18.00 -0.88
CA ASN A 122 30.04 17.25 0.32
C ASN A 122 30.08 15.75 0.01
N VAL A 123 30.88 15.00 0.75
CA VAL A 123 31.09 13.57 0.51
C VAL A 123 31.20 12.80 1.82
N VAL A 124 30.55 11.65 1.87
CA VAL A 124 30.82 10.59 2.85
C VAL A 124 31.64 9.50 2.19
N VAL A 125 32.78 9.15 2.78
CA VAL A 125 33.58 7.99 2.37
C VAL A 125 33.29 6.86 3.34
N HIS A 126 32.61 5.83 2.85
CA HIS A 126 32.09 4.72 3.64
C HIS A 126 33.07 3.53 3.60
N LEU A 127 33.77 3.32 4.70
CA LEU A 127 34.65 2.19 4.92
C LEU A 127 33.93 1.04 5.59
N TYR A 128 34.12 -0.18 5.11
CA TYR A 128 33.59 -1.36 5.77
C TYR A 128 34.60 -2.52 5.80
N ASN A 129 34.46 -3.39 6.78
CA ASN A 129 34.99 -4.74 6.78
C ASN A 129 34.11 -5.65 7.66
N SER A 130 34.08 -6.93 7.31
CA SER A 130 33.26 -7.91 8.03
C SER A 130 33.85 -8.29 9.39
N THR A 131 33.01 -8.28 10.42
CA THR A 131 33.40 -8.53 11.81
C THR A 131 32.76 -9.77 12.42
N SER A 132 31.77 -10.40 11.75
CA SER A 132 30.99 -11.50 12.30
C SER A 132 31.82 -12.75 12.61
N TYR A 133 31.37 -13.51 13.59
CA TYR A 133 31.97 -14.79 13.96
C TYR A 133 32.14 -15.73 12.75
N ALA A 134 31.08 -15.86 11.95
CA ALA A 134 31.10 -16.75 10.79
C ALA A 134 32.15 -16.33 9.75
N GLN A 135 32.25 -15.04 9.43
CA GLN A 135 33.23 -14.54 8.46
C GLN A 135 34.64 -14.63 8.99
N ARG A 136 34.88 -14.27 10.27
CA ARG A 136 36.21 -14.38 10.89
C ARG A 136 36.71 -15.82 10.84
N THR A 137 35.84 -16.80 11.21
CA THR A 137 36.26 -18.19 11.38
C THR A 137 36.25 -19.01 10.10
N GLN A 138 35.30 -18.78 9.20
CA GLN A 138 35.07 -19.61 8.03
C GLN A 138 35.68 -19.03 6.75
N VAL A 139 35.60 -17.67 6.58
CA VAL A 139 36.03 -16.98 5.35
C VAL A 139 37.45 -16.44 5.48
N PHE A 140 37.68 -15.56 6.44
CA PHE A 140 39.01 -14.92 6.60
C PHE A 140 39.98 -15.78 7.35
N LYS A 141 39.51 -16.65 8.24
CA LYS A 141 40.34 -17.47 9.14
C LYS A 141 41.28 -16.61 9.96
N LYS A 142 40.75 -15.52 10.53
CA LYS A 142 41.49 -14.49 11.28
C LYS A 142 40.94 -14.35 12.69
N SER A 143 41.85 -13.93 13.60
CA SER A 143 41.48 -13.60 14.98
C SER A 143 40.73 -12.26 15.06
N LYS A 144 40.16 -11.96 16.23
CA LYS A 144 39.51 -10.65 16.50
C LYS A 144 40.51 -9.49 16.33
N GLU A 145 41.74 -9.66 16.82
CA GLU A 145 42.82 -8.67 16.74
C GLU A 145 43.23 -8.39 15.29
N GLU A 146 43.29 -9.43 14.46
CA GLU A 146 43.62 -9.28 13.04
C GLU A 146 42.51 -8.54 12.26
N ILE A 147 41.23 -8.81 12.58
CA ILE A 147 40.09 -8.11 11.97
C ILE A 147 40.00 -6.66 12.46
N LEU A 148 40.21 -6.40 13.75
CA LEU A 148 40.31 -5.05 14.31
C LEU A 148 41.43 -4.26 13.61
N LYS A 149 42.57 -4.90 13.36
CA LYS A 149 43.68 -4.28 12.65
C LYS A 149 43.31 -3.86 11.21
N ILE A 150 42.51 -4.64 10.50
CA ILE A 150 42.01 -4.26 9.16
C ILE A 150 41.19 -2.96 9.25
N ALA A 151 40.30 -2.86 10.22
CA ALA A 151 39.48 -1.66 10.42
C ALA A 151 40.35 -0.43 10.74
N THR A 152 41.26 -0.58 11.68
CA THR A 152 42.13 0.53 12.13
C THR A 152 43.17 0.96 11.08
N ASP A 153 43.75 0.02 10.32
CA ASP A 153 44.65 0.35 9.21
C ASP A 153 43.87 1.07 8.08
N GLY A 154 42.66 0.62 7.77
CA GLY A 154 41.76 1.30 6.82
C GLY A 154 41.39 2.71 7.26
N ALA A 155 41.05 2.89 8.54
CA ALA A 155 40.71 4.19 9.10
C ALA A 155 41.88 5.20 9.03
N LYS A 156 43.12 4.75 9.34
CA LYS A 156 44.32 5.58 9.19
C LYS A 156 44.56 5.96 7.73
N LEU A 157 44.44 5.00 6.83
CA LEU A 157 44.66 5.23 5.41
C LEU A 157 43.66 6.23 4.82
N LEU A 158 42.39 6.22 5.30
CA LEU A 158 41.41 7.23 4.91
C LEU A 158 41.84 8.63 5.35
N ASN A 159 42.32 8.82 6.60
CA ASN A 159 42.86 10.10 7.04
C ASN A 159 44.00 10.57 6.15
N ASP A 160 45.01 9.72 5.92
CA ASP A 160 46.19 10.06 5.12
C ASP A 160 45.82 10.47 3.69
N MET A 161 44.87 9.76 3.06
CA MET A 161 44.41 10.07 1.71
C MET A 161 43.56 11.35 1.67
N ALA A 162 42.71 11.57 2.65
CA ALA A 162 41.87 12.78 2.71
C ALA A 162 42.74 14.03 2.83
N ASP A 163 43.78 14.00 3.66
CA ASP A 163 44.75 15.09 3.79
C ASP A 163 45.47 15.34 2.46
N GLN A 164 45.87 14.26 1.75
CA GLN A 164 46.53 14.36 0.45
C GLN A 164 45.66 14.97 -0.64
N TYR A 165 44.38 14.60 -0.70
CA TYR A 165 43.46 15.03 -1.76
C TYR A 165 42.71 16.32 -1.44
N GLY A 166 42.72 16.79 -0.18
CA GLY A 166 42.08 18.04 0.24
C GLY A 166 40.59 18.10 0.00
N VAL A 167 39.90 16.97 0.09
CA VAL A 167 38.46 16.86 -0.14
C VAL A 167 37.71 17.19 1.16
N ASN A 168 36.65 17.99 1.09
CA ASN A 168 35.70 18.13 2.19
C ASN A 168 34.90 16.84 2.35
N HIS A 169 35.15 16.08 3.40
CA HIS A 169 34.68 14.73 3.58
C HIS A 169 34.23 14.48 5.01
N GLN A 170 33.31 13.53 5.10
CA GLN A 170 32.93 12.86 6.34
C GLN A 170 33.23 11.38 6.18
N PHE A 171 33.58 10.70 7.25
CA PHE A 171 33.83 9.26 7.21
C PHE A 171 32.69 8.49 7.82
N GLU A 172 32.42 7.33 7.22
CA GLU A 172 31.52 6.32 7.75
C GLU A 172 32.26 5.01 7.90
N TYR A 173 31.98 4.28 8.99
CA TYR A 173 32.46 2.93 9.22
C TYR A 173 31.32 1.97 9.52
N SER A 174 31.32 0.83 8.81
CA SER A 174 30.40 -0.29 9.07
C SER A 174 31.17 -1.54 9.50
N PRO A 175 30.94 -2.06 10.72
CA PRO A 175 31.29 -3.43 11.07
C PRO A 175 30.31 -4.38 10.39
N GLU A 176 30.57 -4.73 9.13
CA GLU A 176 29.64 -5.54 8.32
C GLU A 176 29.26 -6.83 9.06
N SER A 177 27.99 -7.23 8.91
CA SER A 177 27.37 -8.32 9.66
C SER A 177 27.37 -8.08 11.18
N PHE A 178 27.04 -6.86 11.60
CA PHE A 178 26.97 -6.47 13.02
C PHE A 178 26.08 -7.42 13.84
N THR A 179 24.91 -7.81 13.32
CA THR A 179 24.00 -8.76 13.98
C THR A 179 24.57 -10.16 14.18
N GLY A 180 25.61 -10.52 13.43
CA GLY A 180 26.38 -11.77 13.56
C GLY A 180 27.69 -11.60 14.33
N THR A 181 27.90 -10.44 14.96
CA THR A 181 29.09 -10.07 15.71
C THR A 181 28.75 -9.96 17.21
N GLU A 182 29.67 -10.36 18.09
CA GLU A 182 29.55 -10.12 19.51
C GLU A 182 29.51 -8.60 19.75
N VAL A 183 28.52 -8.11 20.50
CA VAL A 183 28.25 -6.67 20.61
C VAL A 183 29.39 -5.90 21.27
N ASP A 184 30.02 -6.49 22.31
CA ASP A 184 31.20 -5.93 22.96
C ASP A 184 32.41 -5.82 22.02
N TYR A 185 32.60 -6.81 21.15
CA TYR A 185 33.64 -6.77 20.13
C TYR A 185 33.33 -5.75 19.03
N ALA A 186 32.08 -5.65 18.58
CA ALA A 186 31.68 -4.61 17.63
C ALA A 186 31.93 -3.21 18.20
N LEU A 187 31.63 -3.00 19.50
CA LEU A 187 31.90 -1.76 20.20
C LEU A 187 33.41 -1.45 20.26
N GLU A 188 34.24 -2.45 20.57
CA GLU A 188 35.72 -2.32 20.57
C GLU A 188 36.22 -1.84 19.22
N VAL A 189 35.77 -2.46 18.12
CA VAL A 189 36.19 -2.10 16.76
C VAL A 189 35.74 -0.69 16.40
N CYS A 190 34.50 -0.34 16.67
CA CYS A 190 33.95 1.00 16.38
C CYS A 190 34.68 2.08 17.17
N ASN A 191 34.91 1.88 18.46
CA ASN A 191 35.65 2.83 19.29
C ASN A 191 37.13 3.00 18.81
N ALA A 192 37.80 1.93 18.41
CA ALA A 192 39.13 2.02 17.84
C ALA A 192 39.22 2.84 16.55
N VAL A 193 38.16 2.78 15.71
CA VAL A 193 38.03 3.62 14.50
C VAL A 193 37.74 5.07 14.88
N ILE A 194 36.83 5.33 15.81
CA ILE A 194 36.49 6.67 16.30
C ILE A 194 37.74 7.36 16.88
N ASP A 195 38.53 6.65 17.68
CA ASP A 195 39.76 7.17 18.30
C ASP A 195 40.83 7.56 17.26
N ILE A 196 40.80 6.94 16.07
CA ILE A 196 41.67 7.30 14.94
C ILE A 196 41.17 8.54 14.23
N TRP A 197 39.86 8.60 13.95
CA TRP A 197 39.25 9.69 13.18
C TRP A 197 39.06 10.97 13.98
N LYS A 198 38.93 10.87 15.31
CA LYS A 198 38.82 12.00 16.25
C LYS A 198 37.76 13.00 15.81
N PRO A 199 36.47 12.59 15.83
CA PRO A 199 35.38 13.46 15.39
C PRO A 199 35.33 14.76 16.20
N THR A 200 34.79 15.81 15.56
CA THR A 200 34.51 17.10 16.20
C THR A 200 33.08 17.54 15.86
N PRO A 201 32.54 18.55 16.54
CA PRO A 201 31.23 19.07 16.19
C PRO A 201 31.09 19.50 14.72
N GLU A 202 32.20 20.00 14.11
CA GLU A 202 32.23 20.45 12.72
C GLU A 202 32.45 19.31 11.73
N ARG A 203 33.04 18.21 12.19
CA ARG A 203 33.35 17.02 11.39
C ARG A 203 32.96 15.77 12.17
N LYS A 204 31.69 15.50 12.20
CA LYS A 204 31.15 14.26 12.78
C LYS A 204 31.54 13.06 11.93
N VAL A 205 31.61 11.89 12.56
CA VAL A 205 31.77 10.60 11.88
C VAL A 205 30.47 9.81 11.96
N ILE A 206 30.28 8.89 11.03
CA ILE A 206 29.12 8.00 11.02
C ILE A 206 29.60 6.61 11.43
N ILE A 207 28.93 6.01 12.40
CA ILE A 207 29.04 4.58 12.73
C ILE A 207 27.74 3.94 12.31
N ASN A 208 27.82 3.08 11.30
CA ASN A 208 26.66 2.42 10.73
C ASN A 208 26.63 0.95 11.17
N LEU A 209 25.53 0.51 11.75
CA LEU A 209 25.38 -0.82 12.36
C LEU A 209 24.42 -1.68 11.51
N PRO A 210 24.96 -2.40 10.48
CA PRO A 210 24.07 -3.09 9.54
C PRO A 210 23.53 -4.38 10.14
N ALA A 211 22.20 -4.55 10.07
CA ALA A 211 21.58 -5.86 10.13
C ALA A 211 21.72 -6.54 8.75
N THR A 212 22.98 -6.84 8.36
CA THR A 212 23.33 -7.43 7.06
C THR A 212 22.51 -8.69 6.79
N VAL A 213 22.23 -9.45 7.82
CA VAL A 213 21.20 -10.48 7.88
C VAL A 213 20.43 -10.29 9.19
N GLU A 214 19.13 -10.26 9.13
CA GLU A 214 18.28 -10.27 10.34
C GLU A 214 18.45 -11.59 11.09
N MET A 215 19.15 -11.59 12.20
CA MET A 215 19.46 -12.81 12.96
C MET A 215 18.63 -12.97 14.23
N SER A 216 17.99 -11.91 14.71
CA SER A 216 17.25 -11.85 15.98
C SER A 216 15.89 -11.21 15.80
N LEU A 217 15.10 -11.18 16.87
CA LEU A 217 13.87 -10.39 16.91
C LEU A 217 14.20 -8.89 17.01
N PRO A 218 13.35 -7.98 16.50
CA PRO A 218 13.62 -6.55 16.45
C PRO A 218 13.98 -5.91 17.79
N HIS A 219 13.36 -6.35 18.88
CA HIS A 219 13.69 -5.85 20.21
C HIS A 219 15.11 -6.21 20.69
N VAL A 220 15.69 -7.30 20.15
CA VAL A 220 17.09 -7.66 20.45
C VAL A 220 18.02 -6.69 19.70
N TYR A 221 17.73 -6.40 18.44
CA TYR A 221 18.46 -5.41 17.66
C TYR A 221 18.37 -4.03 18.33
N ALA A 222 17.19 -3.57 18.73
CA ALA A 222 17.03 -2.31 19.47
C ALA A 222 17.89 -2.27 20.75
N SER A 223 17.94 -3.37 21.51
CA SER A 223 18.79 -3.46 22.70
C SER A 223 20.28 -3.39 22.36
N GLN A 224 20.71 -3.96 21.23
CA GLN A 224 22.10 -3.84 20.73
C GLN A 224 22.41 -2.38 20.35
N ILE A 225 21.49 -1.71 19.65
CA ILE A 225 21.65 -0.30 19.25
C ILE A 225 21.73 0.61 20.47
N GLU A 226 20.86 0.42 21.44
CA GLU A 226 20.91 1.22 22.67
C GLU A 226 22.23 1.03 23.45
N TYR A 227 22.71 -0.22 23.52
CA TYR A 227 24.02 -0.51 24.12
C TYR A 227 25.14 0.20 23.37
N MET A 228 25.18 0.14 22.06
CA MET A 228 26.17 0.84 21.24
C MET A 228 26.06 2.36 21.44
N SER A 229 24.85 2.92 21.35
CA SER A 229 24.61 4.35 21.54
C SER A 229 25.13 4.88 22.89
N LYS A 230 25.02 4.09 23.95
CA LYS A 230 25.47 4.48 25.30
C LYS A 230 26.98 4.32 25.55
N ASN A 231 27.67 3.53 24.74
CA ASN A 231 29.06 3.15 24.99
C ASN A 231 30.05 3.55 23.88
N LEU A 232 29.58 4.11 22.76
CA LEU A 232 30.46 4.69 21.75
C LEU A 232 31.19 5.89 22.31
N HIS A 233 32.48 6.00 22.01
CA HIS A 233 33.33 7.16 22.36
C HIS A 233 32.79 8.40 21.61
N ASP A 234 32.94 9.57 22.22
CA ASP A 234 32.56 10.87 21.63
C ASP A 234 31.15 10.85 20.99
N ARG A 235 30.19 10.19 21.64
CA ARG A 235 28.85 9.93 21.09
C ARG A 235 28.16 11.17 20.50
N GLU A 236 28.36 12.34 21.06
CA GLU A 236 27.83 13.63 20.59
C GLU A 236 28.37 14.05 19.21
N ASN A 237 29.55 13.56 18.84
CA ASN A 237 30.21 13.80 17.55
C ASN A 237 30.09 12.59 16.61
N VAL A 238 29.34 11.57 16.99
CA VAL A 238 29.06 10.38 16.20
C VAL A 238 27.60 10.38 15.73
N VAL A 239 27.37 10.24 14.44
CA VAL A 239 26.06 9.94 13.86
C VAL A 239 25.90 8.42 13.89
N LEU A 240 24.98 7.92 14.70
CA LEU A 240 24.65 6.49 14.75
C LEU A 240 23.67 6.14 13.66
N SER A 241 24.11 5.37 12.68
CA SER A 241 23.36 4.96 11.50
C SER A 241 22.97 3.48 11.57
N LEU A 242 21.84 3.14 10.97
CA LEU A 242 21.38 1.76 10.83
C LEU A 242 21.15 1.43 9.36
N HIS A 243 21.44 0.17 9.00
CA HIS A 243 21.24 -0.37 7.66
C HIS A 243 20.58 -1.76 7.78
N PRO A 244 19.27 -1.83 8.06
CA PRO A 244 18.58 -3.09 8.18
C PRO A 244 18.24 -3.71 6.81
N HIS A 245 18.51 -5.01 6.66
CA HIS A 245 17.88 -5.85 5.65
C HIS A 245 16.56 -6.45 6.16
N ASN A 246 15.84 -7.17 5.31
CA ASN A 246 14.48 -7.64 5.58
C ASN A 246 14.34 -9.17 5.52
N ASP A 247 15.38 -9.91 5.92
CA ASP A 247 15.44 -11.39 5.80
C ASP A 247 14.33 -12.12 6.58
N ARG A 248 13.84 -11.52 7.65
CA ARG A 248 12.76 -12.05 8.49
C ARG A 248 11.44 -11.30 8.31
N GLY A 249 11.39 -10.32 7.40
CA GLY A 249 10.24 -9.44 7.21
C GLY A 249 10.09 -8.40 8.33
N CYS A 250 11.17 -8.04 9.02
CA CYS A 250 11.14 -7.13 10.16
C CYS A 250 12.00 -5.87 9.97
N GLY A 251 12.54 -5.62 8.78
CA GLY A 251 13.46 -4.50 8.53
C GLY A 251 12.91 -3.13 8.94
N VAL A 252 11.61 -2.87 8.70
CA VAL A 252 10.94 -1.64 9.17
C VAL A 252 10.88 -1.60 10.69
N ALA A 253 10.53 -2.70 11.35
CA ALA A 253 10.48 -2.78 12.81
C ALA A 253 11.88 -2.63 13.44
N ASP A 254 12.91 -3.20 12.82
CA ASP A 254 14.30 -3.02 13.25
C ASP A 254 14.71 -1.54 13.19
N ALA A 255 14.32 -0.82 12.13
CA ALA A 255 14.59 0.61 11.99
C ALA A 255 13.80 1.45 13.01
N GLU A 256 12.49 1.23 13.16
CA GLU A 256 11.65 1.96 14.11
C GLU A 256 12.16 1.82 15.54
N LEU A 257 12.37 0.59 15.99
CA LEU A 257 12.87 0.33 17.34
C LEU A 257 14.32 0.81 17.52
N GLY A 258 15.13 0.74 16.46
CA GLY A 258 16.49 1.27 16.46
C GLY A 258 16.55 2.80 16.61
N ILE A 259 15.62 3.54 16.00
CA ILE A 259 15.46 4.99 16.20
C ILE A 259 15.09 5.29 17.67
N LEU A 260 14.11 4.56 18.22
CA LEU A 260 13.77 4.69 19.63
C LEU A 260 14.96 4.38 20.55
N ALA A 261 15.82 3.45 20.15
CA ALA A 261 17.05 3.05 20.86
C ALA A 261 18.21 4.04 20.73
N GLY A 262 18.06 5.10 19.91
CA GLY A 262 19.02 6.20 19.84
C GLY A 262 19.78 6.31 18.53
N ALA A 263 19.32 5.68 17.44
CA ALA A 263 19.86 5.92 16.12
C ALA A 263 19.48 7.32 15.60
N ASP A 264 20.39 7.94 14.88
CA ASP A 264 20.25 9.28 14.31
C ASP A 264 19.93 9.25 12.80
N ARG A 265 20.26 8.14 12.13
CA ARG A 265 20.28 8.03 10.68
C ARG A 265 19.85 6.62 10.24
N ILE A 266 19.18 6.54 9.10
CA ILE A 266 18.76 5.27 8.48
C ILE A 266 19.24 5.23 7.03
N GLU A 267 19.90 4.14 6.66
CA GLU A 267 20.15 3.74 5.29
C GLU A 267 19.10 2.73 4.84
N GLY A 268 18.57 2.92 3.65
CA GLY A 268 17.58 2.02 3.06
C GLY A 268 17.29 2.36 1.61
N THR A 269 16.29 1.72 1.05
CA THR A 269 15.90 1.91 -0.35
C THR A 269 14.43 2.21 -0.49
N LEU A 270 14.07 2.84 -1.59
CA LEU A 270 12.68 2.97 -1.99
C LEU A 270 12.11 1.57 -2.27
N PHE A 271 10.92 1.29 -1.75
CA PHE A 271 10.22 0.00 -1.87
C PHE A 271 10.99 -1.20 -1.31
N GLY A 272 12.06 -0.98 -0.56
CA GLY A 272 12.81 -2.05 0.10
C GLY A 272 13.67 -2.92 -0.84
N ASN A 273 14.04 -2.43 -2.02
CA ASN A 273 14.89 -3.18 -2.94
C ASN A 273 16.29 -3.44 -2.35
N GLY A 274 16.89 -4.58 -2.67
CA GLY A 274 18.23 -4.94 -2.22
C GLY A 274 18.51 -6.44 -2.25
N GLU A 275 19.66 -6.80 -1.76
CA GLU A 275 20.11 -8.19 -1.71
C GLU A 275 19.13 -9.09 -0.96
N ARG A 276 18.98 -10.33 -1.43
CA ARG A 276 18.12 -11.39 -0.86
C ARG A 276 16.65 -10.97 -0.78
N THR A 277 16.19 -10.49 0.40
CA THR A 277 14.82 -10.02 0.66
C THR A 277 14.69 -8.50 0.63
N GLY A 278 15.80 -7.80 0.36
CA GLY A 278 15.86 -6.35 0.27
C GLY A 278 16.34 -5.65 1.54
N ASN A 279 16.42 -4.34 1.44
CA ASN A 279 16.73 -3.40 2.52
C ASN A 279 15.43 -3.00 3.26
N VAL A 280 15.57 -2.22 4.32
CA VAL A 280 14.41 -1.53 4.90
C VAL A 280 13.75 -0.65 3.84
N ASP A 281 12.43 -0.76 3.74
CA ASP A 281 11.62 0.10 2.87
C ASP A 281 11.46 1.48 3.51
N ILE A 282 12.17 2.48 2.96
CA ILE A 282 12.12 3.86 3.46
C ILE A 282 10.72 4.46 3.31
N ILE A 283 9.98 4.12 2.24
CA ILE A 283 8.63 4.66 2.06
C ILE A 283 7.73 4.18 3.20
N THR A 284 7.73 2.88 3.49
CA THR A 284 6.94 2.33 4.59
C THR A 284 7.33 2.97 5.93
N LEU A 285 8.63 3.10 6.22
CA LEU A 285 9.12 3.70 7.46
C LEU A 285 8.75 5.18 7.58
N ALA A 286 8.91 5.96 6.51
CA ALA A 286 8.54 7.38 6.45
C ALA A 286 7.02 7.58 6.60
N MET A 287 6.21 6.76 5.95
CA MET A 287 4.75 6.83 6.05
C MET A 287 4.22 6.38 7.40
N ASN A 288 4.89 5.45 8.09
CA ASN A 288 4.58 5.11 9.47
C ASN A 288 4.77 6.34 10.39
N MET A 289 5.82 7.14 10.18
CA MET A 289 6.01 8.40 10.91
C MET A 289 4.94 9.42 10.55
N PHE A 290 4.64 9.59 9.27
CA PHE A 290 3.62 10.51 8.77
C PHE A 290 2.25 10.24 9.40
N THR A 291 1.83 8.98 9.45
CA THR A 291 0.55 8.57 10.06
C THR A 291 0.52 8.71 11.59
N HIS A 292 1.66 8.95 12.22
CA HIS A 292 1.81 9.30 13.63
C HIS A 292 2.02 10.81 13.86
N GLY A 293 1.83 11.64 12.82
CA GLY A 293 1.92 13.10 12.91
C GLY A 293 3.36 13.62 12.94
N VAL A 294 4.32 12.85 12.47
CA VAL A 294 5.73 13.24 12.36
C VAL A 294 6.06 13.49 10.88
N ASP A 295 6.50 14.70 10.57
CA ASP A 295 6.97 15.05 9.22
C ASP A 295 8.23 14.23 8.86
N PRO A 296 8.15 13.32 7.88
CA PRO A 296 9.28 12.47 7.51
C PRO A 296 10.38 13.22 6.77
N LYS A 297 10.17 14.48 6.38
CA LYS A 297 11.10 15.30 5.58
C LYS A 297 11.40 14.72 4.19
N LEU A 298 10.55 13.83 3.70
CA LEU A 298 10.55 13.28 2.35
C LEU A 298 9.21 13.61 1.68
N ASP A 299 9.25 14.02 0.42
CA ASP A 299 8.05 14.27 -0.38
C ASP A 299 7.57 12.99 -1.04
N LEU A 300 6.58 12.37 -0.42
CA LEU A 300 5.88 11.16 -0.89
C LEU A 300 4.45 11.48 -1.36
N SER A 301 4.18 12.73 -1.72
CA SER A 301 2.84 13.18 -2.15
C SER A 301 2.40 12.62 -3.50
N ASP A 302 3.31 12.03 -4.28
CA ASP A 302 3.02 11.39 -5.56
C ASP A 302 3.65 9.99 -5.66
N ILE A 303 3.14 9.05 -4.86
CA ILE A 303 3.55 7.65 -4.89
C ILE A 303 3.32 7.00 -6.27
N PRO A 304 2.23 7.27 -7.03
CA PRO A 304 2.05 6.71 -8.37
C PRO A 304 3.21 7.02 -9.32
N HIS A 305 3.66 8.28 -9.40
CA HIS A 305 4.81 8.66 -10.21
C HIS A 305 6.10 7.98 -9.76
N LEU A 306 6.32 7.95 -8.44
CA LEU A 306 7.50 7.30 -7.86
C LEU A 306 7.53 5.80 -8.17
N THR A 307 6.38 5.12 -8.07
CA THR A 307 6.23 3.70 -8.42
C THR A 307 6.54 3.44 -9.89
N GLU A 308 5.94 4.23 -10.81
CA GLU A 308 6.18 4.10 -12.25
C GLU A 308 7.67 4.29 -12.59
N THR A 309 8.30 5.31 -12.02
CA THR A 309 9.73 5.58 -12.22
C THR A 309 10.59 4.45 -11.70
N TYR A 310 10.33 3.97 -10.48
CA TYR A 310 11.04 2.86 -9.88
C TYR A 310 10.91 1.57 -10.70
N GLU A 311 9.69 1.15 -11.06
CA GLU A 311 9.46 -0.09 -11.83
C GLU A 311 10.12 -0.03 -13.22
N ARG A 312 10.09 1.12 -13.88
CA ARG A 312 10.72 1.33 -15.17
C ARG A 312 12.24 1.24 -15.11
N LEU A 313 12.86 1.89 -14.12
CA LEU A 313 14.32 1.96 -14.02
C LEU A 313 14.93 0.68 -13.45
N THR A 314 14.27 0.07 -12.48
CA THR A 314 14.78 -1.14 -11.81
C THR A 314 14.30 -2.44 -12.46
N ARG A 315 13.21 -2.41 -13.21
CA ARG A 315 12.50 -3.58 -13.75
C ARG A 315 11.96 -4.51 -12.67
N MET A 316 11.87 -3.98 -11.45
CA MET A 316 11.25 -4.67 -10.31
C MET A 316 9.80 -4.22 -10.18
N HIS A 317 8.93 -5.13 -9.76
CA HIS A 317 7.51 -4.84 -9.55
C HIS A 317 7.21 -4.57 -8.08
N VAL A 318 6.44 -3.52 -7.81
CA VAL A 318 5.95 -3.21 -6.47
C VAL A 318 4.78 -4.13 -6.14
N TYR A 319 4.91 -4.92 -5.08
CA TYR A 319 3.87 -5.87 -4.69
C TYR A 319 2.54 -5.16 -4.40
N GLU A 320 1.43 -5.70 -4.90
CA GLU A 320 0.10 -5.07 -4.89
C GLU A 320 -0.42 -4.75 -3.49
N ARG A 321 0.13 -5.38 -2.45
CA ARG A 321 -0.23 -5.16 -1.04
C ARG A 321 0.92 -4.61 -0.21
N SER A 322 1.94 -4.03 -0.84
CA SER A 322 2.98 -3.30 -0.11
C SER A 322 2.36 -2.14 0.67
N PRO A 323 2.73 -1.92 1.92
CA PRO A 323 2.16 -0.85 2.72
C PRO A 323 2.23 0.50 1.99
N TYR A 324 1.14 1.26 1.99
CA TYR A 324 0.97 2.58 1.38
C TYR A 324 1.14 2.65 -0.15
N THR A 325 1.97 1.81 -0.75
CA THR A 325 2.39 1.90 -2.15
C THR A 325 1.67 0.92 -3.07
N GLY A 326 1.28 -0.23 -2.56
CA GLY A 326 0.65 -1.30 -3.33
C GLY A 326 -0.66 -0.87 -3.99
N GLN A 327 -0.93 -1.41 -5.17
CA GLN A 327 -2.11 -1.05 -5.96
C GLN A 327 -3.43 -1.30 -5.20
N LEU A 328 -3.49 -2.29 -4.32
CA LEU A 328 -4.72 -2.72 -3.63
C LEU A 328 -4.88 -2.15 -2.20
N VAL A 329 -3.95 -1.31 -1.72
CA VAL A 329 -3.96 -0.89 -0.29
C VAL A 329 -5.07 0.11 0.04
N PHE A 330 -5.60 0.83 -0.94
CA PHE A 330 -6.73 1.75 -0.79
C PHE A 330 -8.02 1.21 -1.37
N ALA A 331 -8.12 -0.11 -1.57
CA ALA A 331 -9.32 -0.79 -2.03
C ALA A 331 -9.94 -1.62 -0.89
N ALA A 332 -11.26 -1.62 -0.79
CA ALA A 332 -12.00 -2.49 0.13
C ALA A 332 -12.88 -3.45 -0.67
N PHE A 333 -12.81 -4.74 -0.33
CA PHE A 333 -13.55 -5.80 -1.02
C PHE A 333 -14.80 -6.26 -0.24
N SER A 334 -14.88 -5.95 1.05
CA SER A 334 -16.04 -6.24 1.90
C SER A 334 -17.04 -5.10 1.83
N GLY A 335 -18.31 -5.38 1.54
CA GLY A 335 -19.36 -4.37 1.48
C GLY A 335 -19.56 -3.59 2.79
N SER A 336 -19.33 -4.23 3.94
CA SER A 336 -19.38 -3.53 5.24
C SER A 336 -18.22 -2.56 5.42
N HIS A 337 -17.03 -2.87 4.89
CA HIS A 337 -15.89 -1.96 4.90
C HIS A 337 -16.12 -0.78 3.97
N GLN A 338 -16.63 -1.02 2.76
CA GLN A 338 -16.96 0.02 1.78
C GLN A 338 -17.99 1.01 2.33
N ASP A 339 -19.08 0.51 2.93
CA ASP A 339 -20.11 1.34 3.57
C ASP A 339 -19.54 2.16 4.73
N ALA A 340 -18.67 1.56 5.55
CA ALA A 340 -18.01 2.28 6.65
C ALA A 340 -17.05 3.36 6.15
N ILE A 341 -16.26 3.09 5.11
CA ILE A 341 -15.37 4.09 4.48
C ILE A 341 -16.21 5.23 3.89
N ALA A 342 -17.24 4.93 3.12
CA ALA A 342 -18.11 5.95 2.52
C ALA A 342 -18.75 6.87 3.59
N LYS A 343 -19.25 6.29 4.69
CA LYS A 343 -19.76 7.07 5.82
C LYS A 343 -18.68 7.88 6.53
N GLY A 344 -17.49 7.32 6.71
CA GLY A 344 -16.33 8.00 7.29
C GLY A 344 -15.87 9.18 6.45
N MET A 345 -15.76 9.02 5.13
CA MET A 345 -15.43 10.10 4.20
C MET A 345 -16.47 11.22 4.24
N LYS A 346 -17.76 10.86 4.19
CA LYS A 346 -18.86 11.84 4.31
C LYS A 346 -18.86 12.58 5.66
N TYR A 347 -18.54 11.89 6.76
CA TYR A 347 -18.41 12.53 8.07
C TYR A 347 -17.29 13.58 8.06
N ARG A 348 -16.16 13.25 7.40
CA ARG A 348 -15.02 14.15 7.30
C ARG A 348 -15.29 15.43 6.49
N GLU A 349 -16.24 15.42 5.56
CA GLU A 349 -16.67 16.63 4.85
C GLU A 349 -17.13 17.75 5.80
N ASN A 350 -17.61 17.40 7.00
CA ASN A 350 -18.04 18.36 8.03
C ASN A 350 -16.90 18.86 8.92
N ASP A 351 -15.74 18.17 8.92
CA ASP A 351 -14.54 18.52 9.69
C ASP A 351 -13.27 18.19 8.86
N PRO A 352 -13.02 18.95 7.78
CA PRO A 352 -11.93 18.66 6.85
C PRO A 352 -10.54 18.82 7.49
N ASP A 353 -10.41 19.69 8.50
CA ASP A 353 -9.16 19.97 9.20
C ASP A 353 -8.96 19.11 10.46
N GLY A 354 -9.94 18.27 10.80
CA GLY A 354 -9.88 17.38 11.96
C GLY A 354 -8.91 16.22 11.77
N MET A 355 -8.66 15.50 12.86
CA MET A 355 -7.80 14.31 12.84
C MET A 355 -8.37 13.24 11.90
N TRP A 356 -7.49 12.50 11.20
CA TRP A 356 -7.90 11.43 10.32
C TRP A 356 -8.47 10.24 11.11
N THR A 357 -9.74 9.91 10.89
CA THR A 357 -10.47 8.84 11.62
C THR A 357 -11.34 7.98 10.70
N VAL A 358 -11.10 8.01 9.38
CA VAL A 358 -11.87 7.21 8.44
C VAL A 358 -11.63 5.72 8.68
N PRO A 359 -12.68 4.91 8.93
CA PRO A 359 -12.52 3.49 9.17
C PRO A 359 -11.79 2.78 8.03
N TYR A 360 -10.93 1.82 8.36
CA TYR A 360 -10.17 0.97 7.41
C TYR A 360 -9.15 1.67 6.50
N LEU A 361 -9.04 2.99 6.56
CA LEU A 361 -8.01 3.76 5.84
C LEU A 361 -7.02 4.37 6.83
N PRO A 362 -5.76 3.93 6.86
CA PRO A 362 -4.76 4.43 7.81
C PRO A 362 -4.34 5.87 7.55
N LEU A 363 -4.57 6.38 6.33
CA LEU A 363 -4.31 7.75 5.93
C LEU A 363 -5.31 8.18 4.84
N ASN A 364 -5.35 9.50 4.55
CA ASN A 364 -6.05 10.01 3.38
C ASN A 364 -5.28 9.61 2.11
N PRO A 365 -5.85 8.85 1.18
CA PRO A 365 -5.18 8.48 -0.07
C PRO A 365 -4.68 9.69 -0.88
N GLU A 366 -5.34 10.84 -0.78
CA GLU A 366 -4.94 12.06 -1.49
C GLU A 366 -3.60 12.62 -1.02
N ASP A 367 -3.19 12.36 0.24
CA ASP A 367 -1.90 12.78 0.78
C ASP A 367 -0.71 12.13 0.05
N VAL A 368 -0.95 11.02 -0.64
CA VAL A 368 0.04 10.27 -1.41
C VAL A 368 -0.26 10.23 -2.91
N GLY A 369 -1.07 11.17 -3.41
CA GLY A 369 -1.42 11.30 -4.83
C GLY A 369 -2.38 10.22 -5.34
N ARG A 370 -3.11 9.54 -4.43
CA ARG A 370 -4.05 8.47 -4.79
C ARG A 370 -5.48 8.84 -4.44
N LYS A 371 -6.40 8.01 -4.86
CA LYS A 371 -7.81 8.10 -4.46
C LYS A 371 -8.25 6.77 -3.83
N TYR A 372 -9.27 6.83 -3.00
CA TYR A 372 -9.92 5.61 -2.55
C TYR A 372 -10.55 4.90 -3.74
N ASP A 373 -10.11 3.68 -3.99
CA ASP A 373 -10.61 2.84 -5.08
C ASP A 373 -11.90 2.12 -4.65
N GLY A 374 -13.00 2.88 -4.56
CA GLY A 374 -14.34 2.32 -4.39
C GLY A 374 -14.78 1.44 -5.57
N ASP A 375 -14.10 1.57 -6.69
CA ASP A 375 -14.43 0.93 -7.97
C ASP A 375 -13.86 -0.48 -8.15
N VAL A 376 -12.95 -0.93 -7.31
CA VAL A 376 -12.45 -2.31 -7.32
C VAL A 376 -13.40 -3.22 -6.53
N ILE A 377 -14.70 -3.16 -6.85
CA ILE A 377 -15.67 -4.08 -6.28
C ILE A 377 -15.56 -5.38 -7.06
N ARG A 378 -14.75 -6.32 -6.57
CA ARG A 378 -14.78 -7.70 -7.01
C ARG A 378 -15.82 -8.45 -6.18
N ILE A 379 -16.86 -8.92 -6.85
CA ILE A 379 -17.93 -9.68 -6.20
C ILE A 379 -17.59 -11.16 -6.32
N ASN A 380 -17.30 -11.76 -5.18
CA ASN A 380 -17.12 -13.20 -5.04
C ASN A 380 -18.08 -13.78 -3.99
N SER A 381 -18.02 -15.08 -3.76
CA SER A 381 -18.85 -15.78 -2.79
C SER A 381 -18.73 -15.29 -1.34
N GLN A 382 -17.67 -14.54 -1.02
CA GLN A 382 -17.41 -13.93 0.30
C GLN A 382 -17.89 -12.47 0.38
N SER A 383 -18.30 -11.87 -0.74
CA SER A 383 -18.79 -10.48 -0.77
C SER A 383 -20.11 -10.39 -0.01
N GLY A 384 -20.16 -9.47 0.95
CA GLY A 384 -21.36 -9.24 1.77
C GLY A 384 -22.51 -8.63 0.96
N LYS A 385 -23.74 -8.83 1.43
CA LYS A 385 -25.01 -8.36 0.82
C LYS A 385 -25.03 -6.85 0.52
N GLY A 386 -24.31 -6.05 1.29
CA GLY A 386 -24.22 -4.59 1.11
C GLY A 386 -23.38 -4.15 -0.10
N GLY A 387 -22.35 -4.92 -0.47
CA GLY A 387 -21.45 -4.54 -1.56
C GLY A 387 -22.09 -4.51 -2.93
N ILE A 388 -23.01 -5.43 -3.20
CA ILE A 388 -23.75 -5.52 -4.48
C ILE A 388 -24.68 -4.32 -4.66
N GLY A 389 -25.42 -3.97 -3.61
CA GLY A 389 -26.30 -2.80 -3.63
C GLY A 389 -25.53 -1.50 -3.83
N PHE A 390 -24.41 -1.34 -3.10
CA PHE A 390 -23.53 -0.19 -3.26
C PHE A 390 -22.93 -0.09 -4.67
N LEU A 391 -22.50 -1.21 -5.25
CA LEU A 391 -22.01 -1.27 -6.63
C LEU A 391 -23.04 -0.72 -7.63
N LEU A 392 -24.29 -1.23 -7.57
CA LEU A 392 -25.33 -0.84 -8.50
C LEU A 392 -25.74 0.63 -8.31
N GLU A 393 -25.73 1.11 -7.07
CA GLU A 393 -26.01 2.51 -6.75
C GLU A 393 -24.93 3.45 -7.30
N GLN A 394 -23.65 3.18 -7.01
CA GLN A 394 -22.56 4.06 -7.38
C GLN A 394 -22.22 4.06 -8.88
N LYS A 395 -22.25 2.89 -9.51
CA LYS A 395 -21.88 2.78 -10.93
C LYS A 395 -23.03 2.99 -11.91
N TYR A 396 -24.21 2.64 -11.49
CA TYR A 396 -25.35 2.57 -12.43
C TYR A 396 -26.59 3.33 -11.94
N GLY A 397 -26.53 3.95 -10.75
CA GLY A 397 -27.59 4.78 -10.21
C GLY A 397 -28.80 4.02 -9.64
N PHE A 398 -28.69 2.70 -9.41
CA PHE A 398 -29.79 1.88 -8.89
C PHE A 398 -29.83 1.87 -7.37
N ASN A 399 -30.72 2.65 -6.77
CA ASN A 399 -30.92 2.67 -5.32
C ASN A 399 -31.98 1.62 -4.90
N LEU A 400 -31.53 0.36 -4.79
CA LEU A 400 -32.41 -0.75 -4.44
C LEU A 400 -32.93 -0.68 -2.99
N PRO A 401 -34.19 -1.06 -2.73
CA PRO A 401 -34.70 -1.25 -1.37
C PRO A 401 -33.84 -2.24 -0.56
N PRO A 402 -33.66 -2.03 0.76
CA PRO A 402 -32.76 -2.85 1.57
C PRO A 402 -33.00 -4.37 1.48
N LYS A 403 -34.22 -4.81 1.51
CA LYS A 403 -34.56 -6.25 1.39
C LYS A 403 -34.35 -6.78 -0.04
N MET A 404 -34.50 -5.94 -1.06
CA MET A 404 -34.17 -6.31 -2.44
C MET A 404 -32.68 -6.45 -2.65
N ARG A 405 -31.87 -5.59 -2.02
CA ARG A 405 -30.40 -5.73 -2.00
C ARG A 405 -29.96 -7.08 -1.44
N GLU A 406 -30.67 -7.55 -0.42
CA GLU A 406 -30.42 -8.86 0.20
C GLU A 406 -30.78 -10.02 -0.75
N ASP A 407 -31.93 -9.98 -1.40
CA ASP A 407 -32.39 -10.99 -2.36
C ASP A 407 -31.46 -11.08 -3.58
N LEU A 408 -31.10 -9.93 -4.15
CA LEU A 408 -30.10 -9.86 -5.23
C LEU A 408 -28.75 -10.41 -4.80
N GLY A 409 -28.35 -10.14 -3.55
CA GLY A 409 -27.12 -10.67 -2.98
C GLY A 409 -27.05 -12.19 -3.01
N TYR A 410 -28.13 -12.87 -2.68
CA TYR A 410 -28.21 -14.33 -2.80
C TYR A 410 -28.18 -14.81 -4.25
N THR A 411 -28.87 -14.12 -5.15
CA THR A 411 -28.90 -14.45 -6.58
C THR A 411 -27.52 -14.36 -7.21
N VAL A 412 -26.83 -13.26 -6.99
CA VAL A 412 -25.47 -13.01 -7.51
C VAL A 412 -24.47 -14.02 -6.92
N LYS A 413 -24.59 -14.29 -5.61
CA LYS A 413 -23.75 -15.30 -4.95
C LYS A 413 -23.95 -16.68 -5.57
N GLY A 414 -25.17 -17.09 -5.81
CA GLY A 414 -25.48 -18.37 -6.47
C GLY A 414 -24.81 -18.49 -7.84
N VAL A 415 -24.84 -17.44 -8.65
CA VAL A 415 -24.16 -17.41 -9.96
C VAL A 415 -22.65 -17.50 -9.82
N SER A 416 -22.04 -16.74 -8.89
CA SER A 416 -20.59 -16.77 -8.62
C SER A 416 -20.13 -18.17 -8.15
N ASP A 417 -20.89 -18.77 -7.24
CA ASP A 417 -20.59 -20.12 -6.72
C ASP A 417 -20.66 -21.18 -7.82
N HIS A 418 -21.68 -21.11 -8.68
CA HIS A 418 -21.81 -22.04 -9.80
C HIS A 418 -20.73 -21.92 -10.86
N GLN A 419 -20.26 -20.68 -11.12
CA GLN A 419 -19.24 -20.42 -12.11
C GLN A 419 -17.82 -20.53 -11.56
N HIS A 420 -17.65 -20.67 -10.23
CA HIS A 420 -16.36 -20.71 -9.52
C HIS A 420 -15.47 -19.52 -9.90
N LYS A 421 -16.04 -18.32 -10.09
CA LYS A 421 -15.29 -17.13 -10.46
C LYS A 421 -15.83 -15.87 -9.78
N GLU A 422 -15.00 -14.86 -9.73
CA GLU A 422 -15.42 -13.49 -9.41
C GLU A 422 -16.24 -12.89 -10.56
N LEU A 423 -17.27 -12.13 -10.20
CA LEU A 423 -18.12 -11.44 -11.17
C LEU A 423 -17.69 -9.97 -11.30
N SER A 424 -17.52 -9.52 -12.52
CA SER A 424 -17.29 -8.11 -12.82
C SER A 424 -18.54 -7.25 -12.53
N PRO A 425 -18.39 -5.94 -12.33
CA PRO A 425 -19.53 -5.02 -12.18
C PRO A 425 -20.57 -5.13 -13.29
N LYS A 426 -20.12 -5.35 -14.52
CA LYS A 426 -21.01 -5.54 -15.68
C LYS A 426 -21.82 -6.83 -15.57
N GLU A 427 -21.20 -7.94 -15.15
CA GLU A 427 -21.91 -9.22 -14.97
C GLU A 427 -22.96 -9.13 -13.86
N VAL A 428 -22.67 -8.37 -12.77
CA VAL A 428 -23.66 -8.11 -11.71
C VAL A 428 -24.84 -7.29 -12.24
N LEU A 429 -24.58 -6.26 -13.03
CA LEU A 429 -25.63 -5.49 -13.69
C LEU A 429 -26.45 -6.38 -14.61
N ASP A 430 -25.82 -7.24 -15.40
CA ASP A 430 -26.51 -8.14 -16.33
C ASP A 430 -27.41 -9.15 -15.56
N ILE A 431 -26.94 -9.67 -14.42
CA ILE A 431 -27.75 -10.51 -13.53
C ILE A 431 -28.95 -9.73 -13.00
N PHE A 432 -28.73 -8.51 -12.49
CA PHE A 432 -29.83 -7.67 -12.01
C PHE A 432 -30.86 -7.38 -13.10
N GLN A 433 -30.40 -6.98 -14.28
CA GLN A 433 -31.27 -6.67 -15.42
C GLN A 433 -32.06 -7.89 -15.89
N ASN A 434 -31.38 -9.03 -16.04
CA ASN A 434 -32.01 -10.25 -16.54
C ASN A 434 -32.99 -10.88 -15.53
N GLU A 435 -32.70 -10.80 -14.23
CA GLU A 435 -33.49 -11.46 -13.21
C GLU A 435 -34.63 -10.57 -12.65
N TYR A 436 -34.46 -9.25 -12.67
CA TYR A 436 -35.41 -8.36 -11.96
C TYR A 436 -36.07 -7.32 -12.84
N VAL A 437 -35.44 -6.87 -13.93
CA VAL A 437 -35.87 -5.68 -14.66
C VAL A 437 -36.76 -6.07 -15.86
N ASN A 438 -37.98 -5.51 -15.91
CA ASN A 438 -38.89 -5.63 -17.05
C ASN A 438 -39.09 -7.09 -17.52
N ARG A 439 -39.14 -8.05 -16.61
CA ARG A 439 -39.36 -9.47 -16.98
C ARG A 439 -40.71 -9.71 -17.58
N GLU A 440 -40.71 -10.37 -18.72
CA GLU A 440 -41.90 -10.66 -19.55
C GLU A 440 -41.94 -12.13 -19.99
N ASP A 441 -41.71 -13.07 -19.07
CA ASP A 441 -41.58 -14.50 -19.39
C ASP A 441 -42.92 -15.12 -19.76
N THR A 442 -43.90 -14.99 -18.89
CA THR A 442 -45.25 -15.59 -19.07
C THR A 442 -46.25 -14.53 -19.49
N VAL A 443 -46.17 -13.36 -18.89
CA VAL A 443 -47.08 -12.24 -19.10
C VAL A 443 -46.30 -11.03 -19.55
N LYS A 444 -46.69 -10.44 -20.69
CA LYS A 444 -46.08 -9.22 -21.23
C LYS A 444 -47.06 -8.07 -21.21
N LEU A 445 -46.69 -6.98 -20.57
CA LEU A 445 -47.45 -5.75 -20.59
C LEU A 445 -47.26 -5.02 -21.92
N VAL A 446 -48.32 -4.79 -22.68
CA VAL A 446 -48.29 -4.08 -23.96
C VAL A 446 -48.61 -2.60 -23.75
N GLU A 447 -49.74 -2.32 -23.08
CA GLU A 447 -50.23 -0.97 -22.82
C GLU A 447 -50.95 -0.93 -21.48
N CYS A 448 -50.91 0.21 -20.80
CA CYS A 448 -51.70 0.47 -19.60
C CYS A 448 -52.31 1.87 -19.68
N HIS A 449 -53.62 1.95 -19.67
CA HIS A 449 -54.38 3.19 -19.69
C HIS A 449 -55.11 3.40 -18.38
N PHE A 450 -55.15 4.66 -17.93
CA PHE A 450 -55.82 5.02 -16.69
C PHE A 450 -56.91 6.05 -16.94
N LYS A 451 -58.06 5.84 -16.26
CA LYS A 451 -59.15 6.80 -16.26
C LYS A 451 -59.50 7.16 -14.82
N GLN A 452 -59.61 8.46 -14.56
CA GLN A 452 -60.08 8.95 -13.27
C GLN A 452 -61.59 8.73 -13.18
N ILE A 453 -62.01 8.07 -12.10
CA ILE A 453 -63.43 7.85 -11.73
C ILE A 453 -63.53 8.23 -10.25
N ASP A 454 -64.46 7.62 -9.49
CA ASP A 454 -64.33 7.62 -8.03
C ASP A 454 -63.26 6.59 -7.65
N GLY A 455 -61.98 7.04 -7.63
CA GLY A 455 -60.78 6.23 -7.67
C GLY A 455 -60.12 6.22 -9.07
N ILE A 456 -59.33 5.18 -9.36
CA ILE A 456 -58.67 4.94 -10.66
C ILE A 456 -59.18 3.66 -11.29
N GLN A 457 -59.56 3.74 -12.56
CA GLN A 457 -59.76 2.58 -13.41
C GLN A 457 -58.55 2.35 -14.28
N ALA A 458 -57.98 1.15 -14.27
CA ALA A 458 -56.90 0.72 -15.15
C ALA A 458 -57.48 -0.21 -16.25
N GLU A 459 -57.03 0.01 -17.48
CA GLU A 459 -57.19 -0.88 -18.62
C GLU A 459 -55.82 -1.40 -19.01
N LEU A 460 -55.58 -2.71 -18.84
CA LEU A 460 -54.32 -3.39 -19.12
C LEU A 460 -54.46 -4.21 -20.39
N THR A 461 -53.63 -3.94 -21.36
CA THR A 461 -53.44 -4.82 -22.50
C THR A 461 -52.25 -5.69 -22.27
N ILE A 462 -52.44 -7.00 -22.17
CA ILE A 462 -51.42 -7.98 -21.82
C ILE A 462 -51.39 -9.08 -22.89
N LEU A 463 -50.19 -9.55 -23.21
CA LEU A 463 -49.96 -10.78 -23.98
C LEU A 463 -49.77 -11.95 -23.00
N VAL A 464 -50.60 -12.96 -23.15
CA VAL A 464 -50.53 -14.23 -22.42
C VAL A 464 -50.50 -15.35 -23.46
N ASN A 465 -49.45 -16.15 -23.52
CA ASN A 465 -49.24 -17.18 -24.54
C ASN A 465 -49.42 -16.63 -25.97
N ASP A 466 -48.88 -15.46 -26.25
CA ASP A 466 -48.95 -14.70 -27.52
C ASP A 466 -50.38 -14.25 -27.92
N GLU A 467 -51.38 -14.41 -27.06
CA GLU A 467 -52.69 -13.85 -27.26
C GLU A 467 -52.83 -12.49 -26.54
N LYS A 468 -53.26 -11.47 -27.29
CA LYS A 468 -53.53 -10.13 -26.73
C LYS A 468 -54.90 -10.10 -26.03
N LYS A 469 -54.91 -9.78 -24.73
CA LYS A 469 -56.11 -9.68 -23.90
C LYS A 469 -56.16 -8.35 -23.16
N VAL A 470 -57.37 -7.83 -22.99
CA VAL A 470 -57.60 -6.56 -22.28
C VAL A 470 -58.32 -6.87 -20.97
N TYR A 471 -57.74 -6.36 -19.88
CA TYR A 471 -58.23 -6.54 -18.52
C TYR A 471 -58.55 -5.20 -17.87
N HIS A 472 -59.58 -5.16 -17.05
CA HIS A 472 -60.02 -3.95 -16.34
C HIS A 472 -60.00 -4.17 -14.84
N GLY A 473 -59.47 -3.19 -14.11
CA GLY A 473 -59.51 -3.16 -12.65
C GLY A 473 -59.76 -1.74 -12.12
N GLN A 474 -60.25 -1.65 -10.90
CA GLN A 474 -60.48 -0.38 -10.20
C GLN A 474 -59.76 -0.42 -8.85
N GLY A 475 -59.25 0.72 -8.41
CA GLY A 475 -58.53 0.85 -7.15
C GLY A 475 -58.43 2.30 -6.68
N ASN A 476 -57.91 2.49 -5.48
CA ASN A 476 -57.68 3.82 -4.90
C ASN A 476 -56.54 4.58 -5.59
N GLY A 477 -55.59 3.82 -6.15
CA GLY A 477 -54.43 4.33 -6.89
C GLY A 477 -54.15 3.49 -8.13
N ARG A 478 -53.17 3.90 -8.95
CA ARG A 478 -52.84 3.25 -10.22
C ARG A 478 -52.33 1.82 -10.05
N LEU A 479 -51.38 1.61 -9.12
CA LEU A 479 -50.87 0.26 -8.82
C LEU A 479 -51.93 -0.64 -8.21
N ASP A 480 -52.83 -0.10 -7.36
CA ASP A 480 -53.93 -0.82 -6.78
C ASP A 480 -54.95 -1.25 -7.87
N ALA A 481 -55.26 -0.37 -8.83
CA ALA A 481 -56.13 -0.69 -9.97
C ALA A 481 -55.51 -1.78 -10.88
N ILE A 482 -54.19 -1.74 -11.13
CA ILE A 482 -53.47 -2.79 -11.88
C ILE A 482 -53.52 -4.10 -11.10
N SER A 483 -53.19 -4.09 -9.80
CA SER A 483 -53.18 -5.26 -8.94
C SER A 483 -54.57 -5.95 -8.93
N ASN A 484 -55.62 -5.17 -8.78
CA ASN A 484 -57.00 -5.68 -8.77
C ASN A 484 -57.42 -6.26 -10.14
N ALA A 485 -56.96 -5.67 -11.26
CA ALA A 485 -57.16 -6.23 -12.59
C ALA A 485 -56.49 -7.61 -12.73
N ILE A 486 -55.27 -7.75 -12.27
CA ILE A 486 -54.49 -9.00 -12.35
C ILE A 486 -55.07 -10.05 -11.41
N MET A 487 -55.30 -9.75 -10.14
CA MET A 487 -55.87 -10.70 -9.16
C MET A 487 -57.21 -11.26 -9.60
N LYS A 488 -58.04 -10.42 -10.22
CA LYS A 488 -59.37 -10.82 -10.70
C LYS A 488 -59.33 -11.81 -11.88
N HIS A 489 -58.31 -11.70 -12.73
CA HIS A 489 -58.28 -12.43 -14.01
C HIS A 489 -57.30 -13.59 -14.07
N PHE A 490 -56.30 -13.64 -13.16
CA PHE A 490 -55.28 -14.68 -13.11
C PHE A 490 -55.40 -15.64 -11.90
N ASP A 491 -56.45 -15.49 -11.08
CA ASP A 491 -56.68 -16.27 -9.85
C ASP A 491 -55.43 -16.35 -8.94
N ILE A 492 -54.66 -15.26 -8.91
CA ILE A 492 -53.49 -15.09 -8.06
C ILE A 492 -53.81 -14.09 -6.95
N LYS A 493 -53.36 -14.39 -5.74
CA LYS A 493 -53.48 -13.46 -4.62
C LYS A 493 -52.10 -13.01 -4.19
N PHE A 494 -51.93 -11.71 -4.08
CA PHE A 494 -50.73 -11.08 -3.59
C PHE A 494 -51.03 -9.77 -2.87
N SER A 495 -50.07 -9.33 -2.06
CA SER A 495 -50.07 -8.00 -1.45
C SER A 495 -48.77 -7.25 -1.79
N LEU A 496 -48.91 -5.95 -2.05
CA LEU A 496 -47.81 -5.05 -2.27
C LEU A 496 -47.20 -4.66 -0.89
N VAL A 497 -45.99 -5.10 -0.61
CA VAL A 497 -45.33 -4.83 0.69
C VAL A 497 -44.26 -3.76 0.60
N THR A 498 -43.72 -3.51 -0.59
CA THR A 498 -42.73 -2.46 -0.82
C THR A 498 -42.92 -1.84 -2.20
N TYR A 499 -42.87 -0.52 -2.23
CA TYR A 499 -42.85 0.26 -3.45
C TYR A 499 -41.93 1.46 -3.27
N GLU A 500 -40.91 1.57 -4.12
CA GLU A 500 -39.97 2.69 -4.19
C GLU A 500 -39.70 3.05 -5.64
N GLU A 501 -39.41 4.33 -5.90
CA GLU A 501 -39.17 4.84 -7.24
C GLU A 501 -38.16 5.99 -7.21
N HIS A 502 -37.36 6.12 -8.28
CA HIS A 502 -36.45 7.26 -8.46
C HIS A 502 -36.08 7.44 -9.93
N ALA A 503 -35.50 8.59 -10.26
CA ALA A 503 -34.88 8.85 -11.55
C ALA A 503 -33.44 8.24 -11.60
N LEU A 504 -33.08 7.59 -12.70
CA LEU A 504 -31.75 6.98 -12.86
C LEU A 504 -30.65 8.02 -13.16
N GLN A 505 -31.01 9.16 -13.74
CA GLN A 505 -30.10 10.21 -14.11
C GLN A 505 -30.69 11.59 -13.80
N VAL A 506 -29.85 12.61 -13.74
CA VAL A 506 -30.30 13.99 -13.61
C VAL A 506 -30.54 14.56 -15.00
N GLY A 507 -31.78 15.00 -15.29
CA GLY A 507 -32.11 15.60 -16.57
C GLY A 507 -33.59 15.31 -16.97
N SER A 508 -34.10 16.03 -17.96
CA SER A 508 -35.48 15.88 -18.46
C SER A 508 -35.67 14.63 -19.32
N ASP A 509 -34.61 13.98 -19.73
CA ASP A 509 -34.56 12.74 -20.51
C ASP A 509 -34.22 11.51 -19.67
N SER A 510 -34.19 11.68 -18.33
CA SER A 510 -33.92 10.62 -17.38
C SER A 510 -35.00 9.51 -17.45
N GLN A 511 -34.56 8.25 -17.36
CA GLN A 511 -35.45 7.12 -17.16
C GLN A 511 -35.85 7.02 -15.68
N ALA A 512 -37.08 6.63 -15.45
CA ALA A 512 -37.60 6.27 -14.13
C ALA A 512 -37.31 4.79 -13.84
N CYS A 513 -36.94 4.49 -12.61
CA CYS A 513 -36.80 3.14 -12.09
C CYS A 513 -37.76 2.96 -10.92
N ALA A 514 -38.57 1.91 -10.95
CA ALA A 514 -39.46 1.53 -9.86
C ALA A 514 -39.12 0.12 -9.37
N TYR A 515 -39.27 -0.10 -8.07
CA TYR A 515 -39.09 -1.39 -7.40
C TYR A 515 -40.37 -1.80 -6.70
N VAL A 516 -40.75 -3.04 -6.88
CA VAL A 516 -41.95 -3.63 -6.28
C VAL A 516 -41.59 -4.91 -5.55
N GLY A 517 -42.00 -5.00 -4.29
CA GLY A 517 -41.92 -6.23 -3.49
C GLY A 517 -43.32 -6.76 -3.19
N LEU A 518 -43.59 -8.02 -3.53
CA LEU A 518 -44.87 -8.69 -3.36
C LEU A 518 -44.78 -9.87 -2.39
N GLU A 519 -45.73 -10.01 -1.51
CA GLU A 519 -46.06 -11.28 -0.87
C GLU A 519 -47.11 -12.00 -1.71
N VAL A 520 -46.75 -13.16 -2.28
CA VAL A 520 -47.63 -13.94 -3.17
C VAL A 520 -48.07 -15.20 -2.44
N GLU A 521 -49.39 -15.52 -2.47
CA GLU A 521 -49.93 -16.71 -1.82
C GLU A 521 -49.27 -17.98 -2.37
N GLY A 522 -48.73 -18.80 -1.49
CA GLY A 522 -48.01 -20.03 -1.86
C GLY A 522 -46.53 -19.85 -2.20
N VAL A 523 -45.97 -18.64 -2.12
CA VAL A 523 -44.55 -18.34 -2.30
C VAL A 523 -43.95 -17.90 -0.96
N ASN A 524 -42.83 -18.50 -0.58
CA ASN A 524 -42.11 -18.08 0.64
C ASN A 524 -41.26 -16.83 0.38
N GLY A 525 -41.42 -15.81 1.24
CA GLY A 525 -40.66 -14.57 1.17
C GLY A 525 -41.24 -13.52 0.22
N ILE A 526 -40.51 -12.44 0.03
CA ILE A 526 -40.92 -11.32 -0.84
C ILE A 526 -40.37 -11.56 -2.24
N VAL A 527 -41.26 -11.49 -3.23
CA VAL A 527 -40.87 -11.56 -4.64
C VAL A 527 -40.64 -10.15 -5.17
N TRP A 528 -39.45 -9.90 -5.69
CA TRP A 528 -39.02 -8.58 -6.15
C TRP A 528 -39.06 -8.44 -7.67
N GLY A 529 -39.48 -7.27 -8.14
CA GLY A 529 -39.37 -6.86 -9.53
C GLY A 529 -38.97 -5.41 -9.66
N ALA A 530 -38.32 -5.09 -10.77
CA ALA A 530 -37.94 -3.73 -11.13
C ALA A 530 -38.50 -3.37 -12.51
N GLY A 531 -38.82 -2.11 -12.70
CA GLY A 531 -39.29 -1.57 -13.99
C GLY A 531 -38.51 -0.33 -14.37
N ILE A 532 -38.04 -0.25 -15.60
CA ILE A 532 -37.30 0.91 -16.14
C ILE A 532 -38.01 1.39 -17.39
N LYS A 533 -38.53 2.62 -17.35
CA LYS A 533 -39.25 3.29 -18.45
C LYS A 533 -39.00 4.80 -18.39
N SER A 534 -39.41 5.50 -19.45
CA SER A 534 -39.37 6.97 -19.49
C SER A 534 -40.42 7.62 -18.59
N ASP A 535 -41.54 6.93 -18.38
CA ASP A 535 -42.63 7.37 -17.47
C ASP A 535 -42.62 6.54 -16.20
N ILE A 536 -42.80 7.19 -15.04
CA ILE A 536 -42.75 6.56 -13.72
C ILE A 536 -43.91 5.56 -13.50
N ILE A 537 -45.03 5.83 -14.12
CA ILE A 537 -46.22 4.98 -14.00
C ILE A 537 -46.01 3.69 -14.77
N ASP A 538 -45.46 3.81 -15.98
CA ASP A 538 -45.10 2.66 -16.78
C ASP A 538 -44.00 1.84 -16.07
N ALA A 539 -42.97 2.51 -15.52
CA ALA A 539 -41.92 1.83 -14.75
C ALA A 539 -42.53 1.03 -13.58
N SER A 540 -43.50 1.61 -12.88
CA SER A 540 -44.19 0.95 -11.75
C SER A 540 -45.05 -0.26 -12.20
N ALA A 541 -45.76 -0.15 -13.32
CA ALA A 541 -46.53 -1.24 -13.90
C ALA A 541 -45.61 -2.40 -14.35
N TYR A 542 -44.49 -2.08 -14.99
CA TYR A 542 -43.51 -3.07 -15.40
C TYR A 542 -42.80 -3.73 -14.22
N ALA A 543 -42.52 -2.98 -13.12
CA ALA A 543 -41.98 -3.56 -11.89
C ALA A 543 -42.93 -4.60 -11.28
N LEU A 544 -44.24 -4.30 -11.23
CA LEU A 544 -45.25 -5.22 -10.73
C LEU A 544 -45.32 -6.49 -11.58
N ILE A 545 -45.41 -6.36 -12.90
CA ILE A 545 -45.42 -7.49 -13.84
C ILE A 545 -44.14 -8.32 -13.74
N SER A 546 -43.00 -7.67 -13.61
CA SER A 546 -41.72 -8.35 -13.41
C SER A 546 -41.69 -9.19 -12.14
N ALA A 547 -42.19 -8.67 -11.01
CA ALA A 547 -42.27 -9.42 -9.77
C ALA A 547 -43.20 -10.63 -9.91
N LEU A 548 -44.37 -10.47 -10.57
CA LEU A 548 -45.30 -11.55 -10.80
C LEU A 548 -44.75 -12.64 -11.72
N ASN A 549 -44.04 -12.28 -12.79
CA ASN A 549 -43.35 -13.25 -13.64
C ASN A 549 -42.29 -14.06 -12.84
N ARG A 550 -41.52 -13.39 -11.97
CA ARG A 550 -40.55 -14.07 -11.08
C ARG A 550 -41.23 -15.00 -10.06
N SER A 551 -42.46 -14.80 -9.70
CA SER A 551 -43.19 -15.68 -8.76
C SER A 551 -43.42 -17.08 -9.30
N ASN A 552 -43.32 -17.29 -10.62
CA ASN A 552 -43.70 -18.52 -11.35
C ASN A 552 -45.14 -18.98 -11.10
N HIS A 553 -46.02 -18.13 -10.57
CA HIS A 553 -47.43 -18.44 -10.27
C HIS A 553 -48.39 -17.92 -11.34
N MET A 554 -47.88 -17.24 -12.37
CA MET A 554 -48.67 -16.75 -13.50
C MET A 554 -48.99 -17.85 -14.56
N ASN A 555 -48.47 -19.07 -14.35
CA ASN A 555 -48.58 -20.19 -15.29
C ASN A 555 -49.81 -21.10 -15.08
N LYS A 556 -50.75 -20.71 -14.25
CA LYS A 556 -51.93 -21.57 -13.97
C LYS A 556 -53.19 -21.08 -14.69
#